data_0edab60b64a11dd027437c3ecd57bea8
#
_entry.id   0edab60b64a11dd027437c3ecd57bea8
#
_cell.length_a   1.000
_cell.length_b   1.000
_cell.length_c   1.000
_cell.angle_alpha   90.00
_cell.angle_beta   90.00
_cell.angle_gamma   90.00
#
_symmetry.space_group_name_H-M   'P 1'
#
loop_
_entity.id
_entity.type
_entity.pdbx_description
1 polymer ?
#
loop_
_entity_poly.entity_id
_entity_poly.type
_entity_poly.pdbx_seq_one_letter_code
_entity_poly.pdbx_strand_id
1 'polypeptide(L)'
;MVRWILGIVRNLAGVTCEVRGLENIPKDRAVLYVGNHRSYFDIVMGYTTVPSPTGFIAKKEMIGIPLLNLWMEQMNCLFLDRANIKEGLKTILIGIEKVKGGVSMWIFPEGTRNESKDPADLMEFHEGSLKIAEKSGCPVIPVAITGTDDVFERHTPWIRKSHVIIEYGEPIYLKELPPDKKKFPGAYTREVISSMLRRQMEEREGK
;
A
#
# COMPACT_ATOMS: atom_id res chain seq x y z
N MET A 1 -1.44 -17.87 -9.58
CA MET A 1 -0.02 -17.97 -10.03
C MET A 1 0.86 -16.90 -9.41
N VAL A 2 0.62 -15.59 -9.65
CA VAL A 2 1.49 -14.49 -9.16
C VAL A 2 1.68 -14.52 -7.63
N ARG A 3 0.61 -14.65 -6.84
CA ARG A 3 0.69 -14.74 -5.37
C ARG A 3 1.62 -15.87 -4.90
N TRP A 4 1.57 -17.02 -5.56
CA TRP A 4 2.43 -18.15 -5.25
C TRP A 4 3.91 -17.83 -5.55
N ILE A 5 4.20 -17.20 -6.69
CA ILE A 5 5.56 -16.77 -7.05
C ILE A 5 6.09 -15.74 -6.05
N LEU A 6 5.30 -14.72 -5.70
CA LEU A 6 5.69 -13.72 -4.70
C LEU A 6 5.89 -14.37 -3.32
N GLY A 7 5.10 -15.40 -2.96
CA GLY A 7 5.30 -16.20 -1.77
C GLY A 7 6.64 -16.94 -1.77
N ILE A 8 7.06 -17.49 -2.91
CA ILE A 8 8.40 -18.09 -3.07
C ILE A 8 9.48 -17.02 -2.88
N VAL A 9 9.35 -15.86 -3.53
CA VAL A 9 10.30 -14.76 -3.40
C VAL A 9 10.47 -14.35 -1.93
N ARG A 10 9.35 -14.17 -1.20
CA ARG A 10 9.36 -13.88 0.23
C ARG A 10 10.12 -14.94 1.03
N ASN A 11 9.84 -16.21 0.77
CA ASN A 11 10.45 -17.32 1.51
C ASN A 11 11.94 -17.45 1.19
N LEU A 12 12.35 -17.32 -0.07
CA LEU A 12 13.76 -17.34 -0.48
C LEU A 12 14.55 -16.16 0.10
N ALA A 13 13.90 -15.00 0.23
CA ALA A 13 14.49 -13.84 0.91
C ALA A 13 14.63 -14.04 2.43
N GLY A 14 14.08 -15.12 2.98
CA GLY A 14 14.13 -15.41 4.42
C GLY A 14 13.30 -14.46 5.27
N VAL A 15 12.25 -13.87 4.68
CA VAL A 15 11.37 -12.93 5.37
C VAL A 15 10.39 -13.69 6.25
N THR A 16 10.45 -13.44 7.56
CA THR A 16 9.40 -13.81 8.50
C THR A 16 8.38 -12.67 8.56
N CYS A 17 7.09 -13.01 8.52
CA CYS A 17 6.03 -11.99 8.46
C CYS A 17 5.04 -12.19 9.61
N GLU A 18 4.87 -11.14 10.40
CA GLU A 18 3.78 -11.00 11.35
C GLU A 18 2.67 -10.17 10.69
N VAL A 19 1.48 -10.76 10.58
CA VAL A 19 0.33 -10.10 9.96
C VAL A 19 -0.72 -9.83 11.03
N ARG A 20 -1.17 -8.57 11.16
CA ARG A 20 -2.13 -8.12 12.16
C ARG A 20 -3.33 -7.46 11.50
N GLY A 21 -4.50 -7.55 12.13
CA GLY A 21 -5.70 -6.80 11.71
C GLY A 21 -6.32 -7.26 10.39
N LEU A 22 -6.10 -8.50 9.95
CA LEU A 22 -6.77 -9.04 8.75
C LEU A 22 -8.29 -9.09 8.91
N GLU A 23 -8.78 -9.21 10.13
CA GLU A 23 -10.20 -9.17 10.50
C GLU A 23 -10.86 -7.82 10.20
N ASN A 24 -10.07 -6.74 10.16
CA ASN A 24 -10.55 -5.39 9.84
C ASN A 24 -10.89 -5.22 8.35
N ILE A 25 -10.43 -6.13 7.50
CA ILE A 25 -10.68 -6.05 6.06
C ILE A 25 -12.09 -6.55 5.75
N PRO A 26 -12.99 -5.69 5.23
CA PRO A 26 -14.32 -6.11 4.80
C PRO A 26 -14.27 -7.24 3.78
N LYS A 27 -15.08 -8.29 3.97
CA LYS A 27 -15.12 -9.47 3.09
C LYS A 27 -16.15 -9.34 1.98
N ASP A 28 -17.08 -8.41 2.12
CA ASP A 28 -18.26 -8.23 1.27
C ASP A 28 -18.06 -7.17 0.17
N ARG A 29 -16.95 -6.45 0.20
CA ARG A 29 -16.69 -5.34 -0.73
C ARG A 29 -15.20 -5.10 -0.97
N ALA A 30 -14.89 -4.45 -2.10
CA ALA A 30 -13.55 -3.98 -2.37
C ALA A 30 -13.18 -2.77 -1.50
N VAL A 31 -11.89 -2.62 -1.23
CA VAL A 31 -11.33 -1.57 -0.38
C VAL A 31 -10.16 -0.85 -1.08
N LEU A 32 -9.81 0.33 -0.57
CA LEU A 32 -8.56 1.00 -0.92
C LEU A 32 -7.56 0.82 0.23
N TYR A 33 -6.54 -0.01 0.02
CA TYR A 33 -5.40 -0.10 0.94
C TYR A 33 -4.51 1.12 0.75
N VAL A 34 -4.16 1.76 1.84
CA VAL A 34 -3.28 2.93 1.88
C VAL A 34 -2.13 2.63 2.83
N GLY A 35 -0.92 2.49 2.31
CA GLY A 35 0.25 2.09 3.11
C GLY A 35 1.41 3.08 3.00
N ASN A 36 2.32 3.03 3.97
CA ASN A 36 3.65 3.62 3.87
C ASN A 36 4.52 2.83 2.89
N HIS A 37 5.51 3.50 2.28
CA HIS A 37 6.35 2.88 1.25
C HIS A 37 7.84 3.08 1.53
N ARG A 38 8.54 1.98 1.81
CA ARG A 38 9.98 1.98 2.09
C ARG A 38 10.77 1.01 1.22
N SER A 39 10.10 -0.03 0.67
CA SER A 39 10.77 -1.12 -0.02
C SER A 39 9.96 -1.68 -1.18
N TYR A 40 10.62 -2.28 -2.15
CA TYR A 40 9.94 -3.16 -3.12
C TYR A 40 9.25 -4.35 -2.44
N PHE A 41 9.76 -4.77 -1.28
CA PHE A 41 9.14 -5.84 -0.49
C PHE A 41 7.80 -5.45 0.12
N ASP A 42 7.45 -4.16 0.22
CA ASP A 42 6.09 -3.73 0.62
C ASP A 42 5.04 -4.28 -0.34
N ILE A 43 5.34 -4.32 -1.65
CA ILE A 43 4.46 -4.87 -2.66
C ILE A 43 4.34 -6.39 -2.52
N VAL A 44 5.48 -7.07 -2.29
CA VAL A 44 5.51 -8.53 -2.08
C VAL A 44 4.67 -8.90 -0.85
N MET A 45 4.87 -8.19 0.25
CA MET A 45 4.14 -8.41 1.50
C MET A 45 2.66 -8.10 1.34
N GLY A 46 2.33 -6.92 0.82
CA GLY A 46 0.95 -6.50 0.60
C GLY A 46 0.19 -7.49 -0.28
N TYR A 47 0.76 -7.89 -1.43
CA TYR A 47 0.07 -8.79 -2.36
C TYR A 47 -0.12 -10.21 -1.82
N THR A 48 0.83 -10.70 -1.01
CA THR A 48 0.77 -12.06 -0.46
C THR A 48 -0.18 -12.20 0.73
N THR A 49 -0.50 -11.11 1.41
CA THR A 49 -1.30 -11.12 2.66
C THR A 49 -2.77 -10.73 2.48
N VAL A 50 -3.10 -9.88 1.48
CA VAL A 50 -4.49 -9.42 1.28
C VAL A 50 -5.33 -10.38 0.44
N PRO A 51 -6.67 -10.34 0.53
CA PRO A 51 -7.58 -11.06 -0.35
C PRO A 51 -7.39 -10.66 -1.83
N SER A 52 -7.69 -11.59 -2.74
CA SER A 52 -7.77 -11.33 -4.19
C SER A 52 -9.23 -11.13 -4.61
N PRO A 53 -9.51 -10.33 -5.66
CA PRO A 53 -8.55 -9.61 -6.50
C PRO A 53 -8.10 -8.27 -5.90
N THR A 54 -6.80 -7.99 -5.95
CA THR A 54 -6.21 -6.71 -5.51
C THR A 54 -5.18 -6.25 -6.55
N GLY A 55 -5.26 -4.99 -6.95
CA GLY A 55 -4.28 -4.34 -7.83
C GLY A 55 -3.52 -3.22 -7.12
N PHE A 56 -2.39 -2.80 -7.69
CA PHE A 56 -1.56 -1.71 -7.17
C PHE A 56 -1.58 -0.51 -8.10
N ILE A 57 -1.50 0.69 -7.52
CA ILE A 57 -1.24 1.91 -8.29
C ILE A 57 0.26 2.16 -8.31
N ALA A 58 0.85 1.98 -9.49
CA ALA A 58 2.28 2.07 -9.72
C ALA A 58 2.64 3.33 -10.53
N LYS A 59 3.91 3.68 -10.55
CA LYS A 59 4.42 4.75 -11.43
C LYS A 59 4.37 4.32 -12.89
N LYS A 60 4.07 5.25 -13.80
CA LYS A 60 4.00 5.03 -15.26
C LYS A 60 5.29 4.43 -15.83
N GLU A 61 6.43 4.81 -15.29
CA GLU A 61 7.74 4.36 -15.74
C GLU A 61 7.92 2.84 -15.64
N MET A 62 7.14 2.17 -14.78
CA MET A 62 7.14 0.70 -14.66
C MET A 62 6.64 0.00 -15.93
N ILE A 63 5.87 0.69 -16.78
CA ILE A 63 5.43 0.15 -18.08
C ILE A 63 6.62 -0.20 -18.97
N GLY A 64 7.72 0.55 -18.86
CA GLY A 64 8.93 0.34 -19.66
C GLY A 64 9.76 -0.90 -19.29
N ILE A 65 9.40 -1.62 -18.22
CA ILE A 65 10.11 -2.83 -17.79
C ILE A 65 9.47 -4.04 -18.45
N PRO A 66 10.14 -4.70 -19.43
CA PRO A 66 9.59 -5.86 -20.13
C PRO A 66 9.22 -7.00 -19.16
N LEU A 67 8.19 -7.74 -19.49
CA LEU A 67 7.61 -8.82 -18.68
C LEU A 67 6.96 -8.35 -17.37
N LEU A 68 7.56 -7.40 -16.64
CA LEU A 68 6.99 -6.88 -15.40
C LEU A 68 5.67 -6.16 -15.65
N ASN A 69 5.58 -5.33 -16.70
CA ASN A 69 4.35 -4.64 -17.09
C ASN A 69 3.21 -5.63 -17.36
N LEU A 70 3.47 -6.71 -18.11
CA LEU A 70 2.48 -7.75 -18.39
C LEU A 70 1.97 -8.44 -17.12
N TRP A 71 2.88 -8.71 -16.17
CA TRP A 71 2.50 -9.28 -14.89
C TRP A 71 1.67 -8.30 -14.05
N MET A 72 2.07 -7.03 -14.03
CA MET A 72 1.35 -5.99 -13.29
C MET A 72 -0.08 -5.78 -13.84
N GLU A 73 -0.26 -5.84 -15.17
CA GLU A 73 -1.59 -5.80 -15.79
C GLU A 73 -2.46 -6.98 -15.37
N GLN A 74 -1.90 -8.21 -15.38
CA GLN A 74 -2.57 -9.41 -14.89
C GLN A 74 -2.96 -9.33 -13.40
N MET A 75 -2.23 -8.54 -12.62
CA MET A 75 -2.49 -8.25 -11.21
C MET A 75 -3.47 -7.08 -11.01
N ASN A 76 -4.17 -6.63 -12.03
CA ASN A 76 -5.03 -5.44 -11.99
C ASN A 76 -4.31 -4.15 -11.61
N CYS A 77 -3.00 -4.06 -11.76
CA CYS A 77 -2.27 -2.83 -11.49
C CYS A 77 -2.65 -1.73 -12.46
N LEU A 78 -2.57 -0.50 -11.99
CA LEU A 78 -2.78 0.71 -12.78
C LEU A 78 -1.50 1.54 -12.76
N PHE A 79 -1.19 2.15 -13.89
CA PHE A 79 0.00 2.98 -14.05
C PHE A 79 -0.39 4.46 -14.03
N LEU A 80 0.07 5.17 -13.01
CA LEU A 80 -0.26 6.58 -12.77
C LEU A 80 0.82 7.49 -13.36
N ASP A 81 0.42 8.30 -14.34
CA ASP A 81 1.23 9.41 -14.84
C ASP A 81 1.01 10.64 -13.96
N ARG A 82 2.01 10.98 -13.14
CA ARG A 82 1.94 12.13 -12.23
C ARG A 82 2.32 13.45 -12.89
N ALA A 83 3.07 13.39 -13.99
CA ALA A 83 3.46 14.56 -14.74
C ALA A 83 2.31 15.07 -15.62
N ASN A 84 1.39 14.19 -16.00
CA ASN A 84 0.25 14.52 -16.84
C ASN A 84 -1.06 14.37 -16.05
N ILE A 85 -1.60 15.48 -15.58
CA ILE A 85 -2.84 15.53 -14.77
C ILE A 85 -4.02 14.85 -15.49
N LYS A 86 -4.15 15.04 -16.80
CA LYS A 86 -5.26 14.47 -17.59
C LYS A 86 -5.17 12.94 -17.67
N GLU A 87 -3.98 12.40 -17.91
CA GLU A 87 -3.76 10.94 -17.92
C GLU A 87 -3.86 10.35 -16.49
N GLY A 88 -3.34 11.05 -15.49
CA GLY A 88 -3.50 10.66 -14.10
C GLY A 88 -4.98 10.57 -13.69
N LEU A 89 -5.81 11.53 -14.11
CA LEU A 89 -7.25 11.51 -13.85
C LEU A 89 -7.93 10.30 -14.51
N LYS A 90 -7.56 9.95 -15.75
CA LYS A 90 -8.09 8.74 -16.41
C LYS A 90 -7.76 7.48 -15.61
N THR A 91 -6.52 7.36 -15.12
CA THR A 91 -6.10 6.23 -14.29
C THR A 91 -6.94 6.14 -13.01
N ILE A 92 -7.21 7.27 -12.35
CA ILE A 92 -8.08 7.31 -11.17
C ILE A 92 -9.52 6.87 -11.50
N LEU A 93 -10.08 7.31 -12.63
CA LEU A 93 -11.41 6.88 -13.07
C LEU A 93 -11.47 5.36 -13.32
N ILE A 94 -10.45 4.79 -13.95
CA ILE A 94 -10.34 3.33 -14.12
C ILE A 94 -10.27 2.63 -12.76
N GLY A 95 -9.51 3.17 -11.80
CA GLY A 95 -9.42 2.65 -10.44
C GLY A 95 -10.78 2.66 -9.73
N ILE A 96 -11.56 3.71 -9.88
CA ILE A 96 -12.93 3.80 -9.33
C ILE A 96 -13.80 2.67 -9.89
N GLU A 97 -13.79 2.46 -11.21
CA GLU A 97 -14.59 1.40 -11.84
C GLU A 97 -14.12 -0.01 -11.44
N LYS A 98 -12.80 -0.23 -11.30
CA LYS A 98 -12.28 -1.50 -10.78
C LYS A 98 -12.78 -1.77 -9.37
N VAL A 99 -12.74 -0.77 -8.48
CA VAL A 99 -13.22 -0.92 -7.10
C VAL A 99 -14.72 -1.20 -7.05
N LYS A 100 -15.52 -0.49 -7.84
CA LYS A 100 -16.96 -0.79 -7.98
C LYS A 100 -17.22 -2.19 -8.54
N GLY A 101 -16.33 -2.70 -9.37
CA GLY A 101 -16.35 -4.06 -9.91
C GLY A 101 -15.80 -5.14 -8.95
N GLY A 102 -15.49 -4.81 -7.69
CA GLY A 102 -15.05 -5.76 -6.68
C GLY A 102 -13.54 -6.00 -6.62
N VAL A 103 -12.73 -5.21 -7.35
CA VAL A 103 -11.26 -5.29 -7.28
C VAL A 103 -10.73 -4.28 -6.28
N SER A 104 -10.12 -4.74 -5.19
CA SER A 104 -9.44 -3.85 -4.24
C SER A 104 -8.22 -3.19 -4.88
N MET A 105 -7.91 -1.98 -4.46
CA MET A 105 -6.73 -1.26 -4.94
C MET A 105 -5.79 -0.94 -3.78
N TRP A 106 -4.49 -0.93 -4.07
CA TRP A 106 -3.45 -0.54 -3.12
C TRP A 106 -2.70 0.67 -3.64
N ILE A 107 -2.51 1.66 -2.79
CA ILE A 107 -1.74 2.85 -3.11
C ILE A 107 -0.75 3.19 -2.00
N PHE A 108 0.41 3.70 -2.43
CA PHE A 108 1.40 4.33 -1.57
C PHE A 108 1.36 5.84 -1.82
N PRO A 109 0.63 6.62 -1.01
CA PRO A 109 0.35 8.03 -1.32
C PRO A 109 1.55 8.96 -1.16
N GLU A 110 2.63 8.51 -0.53
CA GLU A 110 3.93 9.20 -0.51
C GLU A 110 4.53 9.34 -1.92
N GLY A 111 4.15 8.45 -2.80
CA GLY A 111 4.52 8.55 -4.22
C GLY A 111 5.90 8.07 -4.56
N THR A 112 6.77 7.92 -3.61
CA THR A 112 8.10 7.32 -3.72
C THR A 112 8.42 6.59 -2.43
N ARG A 113 9.49 5.80 -2.43
CA ARG A 113 9.99 5.16 -1.22
C ARG A 113 10.55 6.21 -0.28
N ASN A 114 10.15 6.13 0.98
CA ASN A 114 10.60 7.01 2.04
C ASN A 114 11.91 6.48 2.62
N GLU A 115 12.95 7.31 2.61
CA GLU A 115 14.30 6.99 3.09
C GLU A 115 14.60 7.60 4.47
N SER A 116 13.58 8.17 5.16
CA SER A 116 13.74 8.70 6.52
C SER A 116 14.28 7.62 7.47
N LYS A 117 15.13 8.01 8.42
CA LYS A 117 15.64 7.10 9.45
C LYS A 117 14.54 6.61 10.38
N ASP A 118 13.55 7.46 10.65
CA ASP A 118 12.37 7.11 11.44
C ASP A 118 11.28 6.59 10.51
N PRO A 119 10.87 5.30 10.59
CA PRO A 119 9.78 4.75 9.80
C PRO A 119 8.45 5.45 9.99
N ALA A 120 8.21 6.09 11.15
CA ALA A 120 6.99 6.81 11.44
C ALA A 120 6.97 8.26 10.90
N ASP A 121 8.12 8.76 10.43
CA ASP A 121 8.23 10.05 9.75
C ASP A 121 7.83 9.91 8.29
N LEU A 122 6.51 9.86 8.05
CA LEU A 122 5.93 9.70 6.73
C LEU A 122 6.00 11.00 5.92
N MET A 123 6.32 10.87 4.64
CA MET A 123 6.21 11.98 3.70
C MET A 123 4.75 12.45 3.59
N GLU A 124 4.55 13.62 3.02
CA GLU A 124 3.22 14.15 2.78
C GLU A 124 2.43 13.27 1.81
N PHE A 125 1.18 12.97 2.15
CA PHE A 125 0.30 12.18 1.31
C PHE A 125 -0.36 13.04 0.24
N HIS A 126 -0.24 12.63 -1.00
CA HIS A 126 -0.95 13.27 -2.09
C HIS A 126 -2.47 13.09 -1.95
N GLU A 127 -3.21 14.16 -1.72
CA GLU A 127 -4.67 14.14 -1.51
C GLU A 127 -5.43 13.49 -2.68
N GLY A 128 -4.92 13.59 -3.90
CA GLY A 128 -5.46 12.87 -5.07
C GLY A 128 -5.47 11.36 -4.94
N SER A 129 -4.63 10.79 -4.05
CA SER A 129 -4.52 9.35 -3.82
C SER A 129 -5.78 8.71 -3.26
N LEU A 130 -6.57 9.46 -2.49
CA LEU A 130 -7.82 8.97 -1.88
C LEU A 130 -9.06 9.17 -2.75
N LYS A 131 -8.94 9.80 -3.94
CA LYS A 131 -10.07 10.05 -4.84
C LYS A 131 -10.80 8.77 -5.26
N ILE A 132 -10.09 7.64 -5.34
CA ILE A 132 -10.72 6.35 -5.63
C ILE A 132 -11.73 6.00 -4.52
N ALA A 133 -11.34 6.08 -3.25
CA ALA A 133 -12.23 5.79 -2.13
C ALA A 133 -13.36 6.84 -2.02
N GLU A 134 -13.04 8.12 -2.16
CA GLU A 134 -14.02 9.21 -2.12
C GLU A 134 -15.14 9.02 -3.14
N LYS A 135 -14.78 8.67 -4.38
CA LYS A 135 -15.73 8.57 -5.50
C LYS A 135 -16.42 7.22 -5.62
N SER A 136 -15.74 6.13 -5.27
CA SER A 136 -16.36 4.79 -5.25
C SER A 136 -17.20 4.54 -4.00
N GLY A 137 -16.86 5.23 -2.89
CA GLY A 137 -17.48 5.00 -1.59
C GLY A 137 -16.94 3.77 -0.84
N CYS A 138 -15.84 3.17 -1.33
CA CYS A 138 -15.20 2.07 -0.62
C CYS A 138 -14.46 2.57 0.64
N PRO A 139 -14.33 1.74 1.68
CA PRO A 139 -13.51 2.10 2.83
C PRO A 139 -12.02 2.15 2.47
N VAL A 140 -11.29 3.01 3.17
CA VAL A 140 -9.85 3.05 3.20
C VAL A 140 -9.37 2.14 4.32
N ILE A 141 -8.45 1.22 4.03
CA ILE A 141 -7.76 0.41 5.04
C ILE A 141 -6.35 1.00 5.20
N PRO A 142 -6.04 1.67 6.32
CA PRO A 142 -4.70 2.12 6.59
C PRO A 142 -3.80 0.92 6.87
N VAL A 143 -2.60 0.91 6.30
CA VAL A 143 -1.65 -0.21 6.45
C VAL A 143 -0.30 0.31 6.90
N ALA A 144 0.21 -0.23 8.01
CA ALA A 144 1.53 0.04 8.51
C ALA A 144 2.47 -1.14 8.24
N ILE A 145 3.62 -0.87 7.61
CA ILE A 145 4.61 -1.90 7.26
C ILE A 145 5.97 -1.49 7.81
N THR A 146 6.61 -2.37 8.57
CA THR A 146 7.97 -2.18 9.09
C THR A 146 8.87 -3.37 8.78
N GLY A 147 10.17 -3.11 8.60
CA GLY A 147 11.21 -4.14 8.42
C GLY A 147 11.40 -4.59 6.97
N THR A 148 10.66 -4.06 6.00
CA THR A 148 10.81 -4.41 4.58
C THR A 148 12.07 -3.81 3.96
N ASP A 149 12.47 -2.61 4.37
CA ASP A 149 13.70 -1.95 3.93
C ASP A 149 14.97 -2.66 4.44
N ASP A 150 14.87 -3.39 5.56
CA ASP A 150 15.94 -4.25 6.05
C ASP A 150 16.16 -5.50 5.19
N VAL A 151 15.21 -5.87 4.33
CA VAL A 151 15.37 -7.00 3.42
C VAL A 151 16.33 -6.67 2.28
N PHE A 152 16.22 -5.48 1.68
CA PHE A 152 16.96 -5.13 0.46
C PHE A 152 17.54 -3.71 0.47
N GLU A 153 16.74 -2.66 0.66
CA GLU A 153 17.13 -1.27 0.40
C GLU A 153 18.32 -0.83 1.23
N ARG A 154 18.38 -1.22 2.51
CA ARG A 154 19.50 -0.89 3.41
C ARG A 154 20.77 -1.70 3.12
N HIS A 155 20.67 -2.73 2.30
CA HIS A 155 21.76 -3.67 2.04
C HIS A 155 22.06 -3.89 0.55
N THR A 156 21.51 -3.05 -0.30
CA THR A 156 21.69 -3.16 -1.77
C THR A 156 23.18 -3.37 -2.14
N PRO A 157 23.50 -4.38 -2.98
CA PRO A 157 22.59 -5.25 -3.73
C PRO A 157 22.19 -6.57 -3.05
N TRP A 158 22.43 -6.74 -1.76
CA TRP A 158 22.27 -7.98 -1.05
C TRP A 158 20.91 -8.09 -0.36
N ILE A 159 20.29 -9.27 -0.45
CA ILE A 159 19.07 -9.60 0.29
C ILE A 159 19.47 -10.15 1.66
N ARG A 160 18.82 -9.68 2.71
CA ARG A 160 19.00 -10.16 4.10
C ARG A 160 17.69 -10.63 4.71
N LYS A 161 17.79 -11.65 5.55
CA LYS A 161 16.66 -12.09 6.36
C LYS A 161 16.17 -10.95 7.25
N SER A 162 14.87 -10.75 7.28
CA SER A 162 14.25 -9.72 8.11
C SER A 162 12.92 -10.21 8.70
N HIS A 163 12.56 -9.61 9.85
CA HIS A 163 11.24 -9.74 10.42
C HIS A 163 10.40 -8.54 10.01
N VAL A 164 9.33 -8.80 9.27
CA VAL A 164 8.41 -7.79 8.76
C VAL A 164 7.11 -7.85 9.54
N ILE A 165 6.63 -6.70 10.00
CA ILE A 165 5.28 -6.56 10.55
C ILE A 165 4.44 -5.81 9.53
N ILE A 166 3.29 -6.38 9.17
CA ILE A 166 2.25 -5.71 8.36
C ILE A 166 0.96 -5.68 9.15
N GLU A 167 0.43 -4.50 9.40
CA GLU A 167 -0.77 -4.27 10.19
C GLU A 167 -1.83 -3.54 9.38
N TYR A 168 -3.02 -4.12 9.33
CA TYR A 168 -4.21 -3.55 8.71
C TYR A 168 -5.06 -2.88 9.79
N GLY A 169 -5.17 -1.56 9.74
CA GLY A 169 -5.97 -0.78 10.68
C GLY A 169 -7.47 -0.85 10.42
N GLU A 170 -8.24 -0.23 11.29
CA GLU A 170 -9.70 -0.14 11.15
C GLU A 170 -10.11 0.58 9.87
N PRO A 171 -11.21 0.17 9.23
CA PRO A 171 -11.72 0.79 8.02
C PRO A 171 -12.09 2.27 8.25
N ILE A 172 -11.57 3.14 7.40
CA ILE A 172 -11.92 4.56 7.40
C ILE A 172 -12.96 4.81 6.30
N TYR A 173 -14.18 5.18 6.70
CA TYR A 173 -15.24 5.59 5.78
C TYR A 173 -15.17 7.10 5.60
N LEU A 174 -14.65 7.57 4.46
CA LEU A 174 -14.39 8.99 4.21
C LEU A 174 -15.63 9.88 4.32
N LYS A 175 -16.81 9.33 4.02
CA LYS A 175 -18.09 10.05 4.12
C LYS A 175 -18.54 10.26 5.57
N GLU A 176 -18.09 9.42 6.50
CA GLU A 176 -18.46 9.42 7.91
C GLU A 176 -17.49 10.22 8.78
N LEU A 177 -16.38 10.68 8.20
CA LEU A 177 -15.40 11.49 8.92
C LEU A 177 -16.00 12.83 9.39
N PRO A 178 -15.59 13.32 10.57
CA PRO A 178 -15.88 14.66 11.03
C PRO A 178 -15.45 15.72 10.01
N PRO A 179 -16.10 16.90 9.95
CA PRO A 179 -15.86 17.92 8.93
C PRO A 179 -14.40 18.37 8.80
N ASP A 180 -13.68 18.49 9.90
CA ASP A 180 -12.26 18.85 9.98
C ASP A 180 -11.37 17.81 9.31
N LYS A 181 -11.58 16.51 9.59
CA LYS A 181 -10.84 15.39 9.00
C LYS A 181 -11.26 15.11 7.57
N LYS A 182 -12.53 15.33 7.25
CA LYS A 182 -13.07 15.15 5.90
C LYS A 182 -12.47 16.14 4.88
N LYS A 183 -12.04 17.31 5.35
CA LYS A 183 -11.37 18.31 4.51
C LYS A 183 -10.00 17.85 4.02
N PHE A 184 -9.29 17.08 4.86
CA PHE A 184 -7.93 16.59 4.59
C PHE A 184 -7.80 15.09 4.93
N PRO A 185 -8.50 14.22 4.19
CA PRO A 185 -8.56 12.79 4.50
C PRO A 185 -7.19 12.09 4.33
N GLY A 186 -6.33 12.60 3.44
CA GLY A 186 -4.96 12.12 3.27
C GLY A 186 -4.11 12.37 4.53
N ALA A 187 -4.15 13.58 5.08
CA ALA A 187 -3.45 13.93 6.31
C ALA A 187 -3.95 13.07 7.49
N TYR A 188 -5.27 12.91 7.62
CA TYR A 188 -5.83 12.04 8.66
C TYR A 188 -5.37 10.59 8.53
N THR A 189 -5.42 10.02 7.31
CA THR A 189 -4.96 8.64 7.08
C THR A 189 -3.47 8.49 7.37
N ARG A 190 -2.65 9.51 7.04
CA ARG A 190 -1.22 9.55 7.37
C ARG A 190 -0.99 9.52 8.87
N GLU A 191 -1.74 10.30 9.66
CA GLU A 191 -1.64 10.29 11.13
C GLU A 191 -1.96 8.92 11.71
N VAL A 192 -3.01 8.26 11.21
CA VAL A 192 -3.38 6.90 11.63
C VAL A 192 -2.22 5.94 11.38
N ILE A 193 -1.66 5.93 10.15
CA ILE A 193 -0.55 5.03 9.79
C ILE A 193 0.70 5.36 10.63
N SER A 194 1.04 6.65 10.82
CA SER A 194 2.18 7.06 11.66
C SER A 194 2.03 6.56 13.10
N SER A 195 0.82 6.63 13.66
CA SER A 195 0.53 6.12 15.00
C SER A 195 0.68 4.59 15.10
N MET A 196 0.26 3.86 14.07
CA MET A 196 0.44 2.40 13.97
C MET A 196 1.94 2.04 13.90
N LEU A 197 2.71 2.76 13.09
CA LEU A 197 4.16 2.54 12.95
C LEU A 197 4.90 2.80 14.26
N ARG A 198 4.56 3.86 15.00
CA ARG A 198 5.16 4.16 16.31
C ARG A 198 4.94 3.02 17.29
N ARG A 199 3.72 2.49 17.40
CA ARG A 199 3.44 1.32 18.25
C ARG A 199 4.29 0.11 17.86
N GLN A 200 4.39 -0.19 16.55
CA GLN A 200 5.22 -1.30 16.07
C GLN A 200 6.70 -1.12 16.43
N MET A 201 7.21 0.12 16.38
CA MET A 201 8.61 0.42 16.73
C MET A 201 8.86 0.26 18.23
N GLU A 202 7.98 0.80 19.09
CA GLU A 202 8.06 0.64 20.54
C GLU A 202 8.07 -0.84 20.96
N GLU A 203 7.23 -1.66 20.32
CA GLU A 203 7.19 -3.11 20.56
C GLU A 203 8.46 -3.84 20.08
N ARG A 204 9.16 -3.32 19.08
CA ARG A 204 10.44 -3.88 18.61
C ARG A 204 11.61 -3.50 19.51
N GLU A 205 11.60 -2.31 20.08
CA GLU A 205 12.65 -1.82 20.99
C GLU A 205 12.52 -2.43 22.39
N GLY A 206 11.32 -2.83 22.79
CA GLY A 206 11.05 -3.47 24.08
C GLY A 206 11.34 -4.99 24.13
N LYS A 207 11.76 -5.58 23.00
CA LYS A 207 12.12 -7.01 22.86
C LYS A 207 13.64 -7.16 22.73
#